data_036ccf70e51338e8262f75c99bfe0bbb
#
_entry.id   036ccf70e51338e8262f75c99bfe0bbb
#
_cell.length_a   1.000
_cell.length_b   1.000
_cell.length_c   1.000
_cell.angle_alpha   90.00
_cell.angle_beta   90.00
_cell.angle_gamma   90.00
#
_symmetry.space_group_name_H-M   'P 1'
#
loop_
_entity.id
_entity.type
_entity.pdbx_description
1 polymer ?
#
loop_
_entity_poly.entity_id
_entity_poly.type
_entity_poly.pdbx_seq_one_letter_code
_entity_poly.pdbx_strand_id
1 'polypeptide(L)'
;MHIYKTTAENGTASYEIQKSRFIAYTSHVETEAEARDFVTAIKKKHFDARHNCSAWVLGEDSSQQKSNDDGEPGGTAGNPILEAIKQHGLTNVVVVVTRYFGGIKLGAGGLIRAYSHTASLGLEATPCLE
;
A
#
# COMPACT_ATOMS: atom_id res chain seq x y z
N MET A 1 -26.11 -0.89 14.00
CA MET A 1 -24.75 -0.30 13.97
C MET A 1 -23.86 -1.14 13.05
N HIS A 2 -23.16 -0.49 12.19
CA HIS A 2 -22.22 -1.17 11.29
C HIS A 2 -20.83 -1.17 11.92
N ILE A 3 -20.22 -2.36 12.01
CA ILE A 3 -18.87 -2.51 12.57
C ILE A 3 -17.91 -2.79 11.43
N TYR A 4 -16.82 -2.05 11.37
CA TYR A 4 -15.80 -2.24 10.36
C TYR A 4 -14.41 -2.29 11.01
N LYS A 5 -13.45 -2.87 10.28
CA LYS A 5 -12.06 -2.94 10.71
C LYS A 5 -11.23 -1.86 10.05
N THR A 6 -10.36 -1.24 10.82
CA THR A 6 -9.39 -0.26 10.33
C THR A 6 -8.09 -0.40 11.13
N THR A 7 -7.08 0.38 10.77
CA THR A 7 -5.82 0.40 11.51
C THR A 7 -5.88 1.41 12.65
N ALA A 8 -5.24 1.08 13.77
CA ALA A 8 -5.22 1.94 14.95
C ALA A 8 -4.19 3.07 14.83
N GLU A 9 -3.07 2.78 14.16
CA GLU A 9 -1.95 3.72 14.04
C GLU A 9 -1.16 3.42 12.78
N ASN A 10 -0.21 4.28 12.46
CA ASN A 10 0.64 4.09 11.28
C ASN A 10 1.58 2.90 11.47
N GLY A 11 1.81 2.17 10.39
CA GLY A 11 2.71 1.03 10.38
C GLY A 11 3.68 1.09 9.22
N THR A 12 4.78 0.35 9.34
CA THR A 12 5.77 0.21 8.29
C THR A 12 6.38 -1.18 8.31
N ALA A 13 6.77 -1.65 7.13
CA ALA A 13 7.47 -2.93 6.98
C ALA A 13 8.30 -2.89 5.71
N SER A 14 9.35 -3.71 5.63
CA SER A 14 10.16 -3.77 4.43
C SER A 14 10.41 -5.21 3.99
N TYR A 15 10.70 -5.39 2.70
CA TYR A 15 10.90 -6.68 2.06
C TYR A 15 11.92 -6.52 0.94
N GLU A 16 12.88 -7.42 0.88
CA GLU A 16 13.87 -7.42 -0.20
C GLU A 16 13.74 -8.69 -1.02
N ILE A 17 13.76 -8.54 -2.33
CA ILE A 17 13.78 -9.66 -3.27
C ILE A 17 14.50 -9.23 -4.54
N GLN A 18 15.38 -10.10 -5.06
CA GLN A 18 16.13 -9.83 -6.30
C GLN A 18 16.82 -8.45 -6.26
N LYS A 19 17.39 -8.12 -5.10
CA LYS A 19 18.07 -6.86 -4.82
C LYS A 19 17.17 -5.61 -4.88
N SER A 20 15.87 -5.76 -5.14
CA SER A 20 14.92 -4.67 -4.98
C SER A 20 14.47 -4.59 -3.53
N ARG A 21 14.31 -3.37 -3.03
CA ARG A 21 13.82 -3.12 -1.68
C ARG A 21 12.43 -2.49 -1.76
N PHE A 22 11.49 -3.09 -1.07
CA PHE A 22 10.10 -2.61 -0.98
C PHE A 22 9.83 -2.17 0.45
N ILE A 23 9.25 -0.99 0.62
CA ILE A 23 8.92 -0.45 1.95
C ILE A 23 7.45 -0.08 1.96
N ALA A 24 6.67 -0.70 2.85
CA ALA A 24 5.26 -0.40 3.00
C ALA A 24 5.06 0.62 4.12
N TYR A 25 4.18 1.58 3.86
CA TYR A 25 3.71 2.56 4.85
C TYR A 25 2.19 2.49 4.88
N THR A 26 1.62 2.34 6.07
CA THR A 26 0.17 2.28 6.26
C THR A 26 -0.28 3.40 7.18
N SER A 27 -1.49 3.89 6.95
CA SER A 27 -2.07 4.93 7.81
C SER A 27 -3.58 4.80 7.83
N HIS A 28 -4.16 5.06 8.99
CA HIS A 28 -5.60 5.26 9.10
C HIS A 28 -5.95 6.60 8.46
N VAL A 29 -6.92 6.61 7.56
CA VAL A 29 -7.44 7.83 6.93
C VAL A 29 -8.96 7.70 6.81
N GLU A 30 -9.66 8.84 6.84
CA GLU A 30 -11.12 8.83 6.76
C GLU A 30 -11.64 9.53 5.51
N THR A 31 -10.80 10.30 4.83
CA THR A 31 -11.17 11.05 3.63
C THR A 31 -10.17 10.83 2.52
N GLU A 32 -10.62 11.08 1.28
CA GLU A 32 -9.73 11.04 0.13
C GLU A 32 -8.60 12.07 0.26
N ALA A 33 -8.90 13.26 0.79
CA ALA A 33 -7.88 14.28 1.00
C ALA A 33 -6.77 13.80 1.93
N GLU A 34 -7.13 13.15 3.03
CA GLU A 34 -6.14 12.58 3.96
C GLU A 34 -5.30 11.49 3.29
N ALA A 35 -5.95 10.62 2.49
CA ALA A 35 -5.24 9.57 1.76
C ALA A 35 -4.24 10.17 0.77
N ARG A 36 -4.64 11.17 0.00
CA ARG A 36 -3.76 11.84 -0.97
C ARG A 36 -2.60 12.55 -0.29
N ASP A 37 -2.85 13.19 0.85
CA ASP A 37 -1.81 13.88 1.62
C ASP A 37 -0.77 12.88 2.12
N PHE A 38 -1.21 11.72 2.58
CA PHE A 38 -0.29 10.67 3.04
C PHE A 38 0.58 10.17 1.88
N VAL A 39 -0.01 9.88 0.73
CA VAL A 39 0.73 9.45 -0.46
C VAL A 39 1.75 10.51 -0.87
N THR A 40 1.36 11.77 -0.87
CA THR A 40 2.25 12.89 -1.22
C THR A 40 3.42 12.97 -0.24
N ALA A 41 3.17 12.81 1.05
CA ALA A 41 4.21 12.85 2.07
C ALA A 41 5.25 11.74 1.86
N ILE A 42 4.79 10.52 1.55
CA ILE A 42 5.71 9.40 1.30
C ILE A 42 6.50 9.63 0.01
N LYS A 43 5.87 10.15 -1.05
CA LYS A 43 6.58 10.49 -2.29
C LYS A 43 7.68 11.52 -2.06
N LYS A 44 7.44 12.50 -1.19
CA LYS A 44 8.47 13.49 -0.83
C LYS A 44 9.60 12.85 -0.04
N LYS A 45 9.28 11.96 0.90
CA LYS A 45 10.27 11.26 1.70
C LYS A 45 11.18 10.38 0.84
N HIS A 46 10.60 9.72 -0.15
CA HIS A 46 11.29 8.80 -1.06
C HIS A 46 11.29 9.32 -2.50
N PHE A 47 11.63 10.60 -2.67
CA PHE A 47 11.66 11.23 -4.00
C PHE A 47 12.66 10.57 -4.94
N ASP A 48 13.69 9.92 -4.41
CA ASP A 48 14.72 9.22 -5.17
C ASP A 48 14.33 7.78 -5.52
N ALA A 49 13.19 7.30 -5.04
CA ALA A 49 12.71 5.97 -5.42
C ALA A 49 12.05 6.01 -6.80
N ARG A 50 12.18 4.92 -7.56
CA ARG A 50 11.54 4.81 -8.87
C ARG A 50 10.04 4.84 -8.81
N HIS A 51 9.47 4.16 -7.79
CA HIS A 51 8.03 3.99 -7.69
C HIS A 51 7.58 4.13 -6.26
N ASN A 52 6.52 4.90 -6.04
CA ASN A 52 5.79 5.00 -4.79
C ASN A 52 4.34 4.65 -5.11
N CYS A 53 4.05 3.37 -5.16
CA CYS A 53 2.74 2.85 -5.55
C CYS A 53 1.79 2.90 -4.36
N SER A 54 0.49 3.03 -4.62
CA SER A 54 -0.45 3.25 -3.52
C SER A 54 -1.82 2.65 -3.79
N ALA A 55 -2.57 2.45 -2.71
CA ALA A 55 -4.00 2.16 -2.78
C ALA A 55 -4.66 2.59 -1.48
N TRP A 56 -5.96 2.87 -1.55
CA TRP A 56 -6.76 3.12 -0.36
C TRP A 56 -8.16 2.57 -0.50
N VAL A 57 -8.77 2.30 0.65
CA VAL A 57 -10.17 1.90 0.77
C VAL A 57 -10.78 2.79 1.84
N LEU A 58 -11.89 3.43 1.52
CA LEU A 58 -12.58 4.38 2.39
C LEU A 58 -14.06 4.03 2.53
N GLY A 59 -14.63 4.41 3.68
CA GLY A 59 -16.04 4.25 3.97
C GLY A 59 -16.35 2.96 4.71
N GLU A 60 -17.38 2.97 5.55
CA GLU A 60 -17.78 1.78 6.32
C GLU A 60 -18.12 0.59 5.43
N ASP A 61 -18.63 0.86 4.23
CA ASP A 61 -18.99 -0.16 3.24
C ASP A 61 -17.89 -0.41 2.21
N SER A 62 -16.71 0.22 2.38
CA SER A 62 -15.58 0.09 1.47
C SER A 62 -15.91 0.54 0.04
N SER A 63 -16.84 1.49 -0.11
CA SER A 63 -17.34 1.91 -1.42
C SER A 63 -16.36 2.77 -2.22
N GLN A 64 -15.40 3.43 -1.56
CA GLN A 64 -14.42 4.28 -2.23
C GLN A 64 -13.07 3.58 -2.24
N GLN A 65 -12.60 3.23 -3.42
CA GLN A 65 -11.35 2.52 -3.59
C GLN A 65 -10.53 3.16 -4.70
N LYS A 66 -9.22 3.23 -4.52
CA LYS A 66 -8.33 3.75 -5.55
C LYS A 66 -6.98 3.05 -5.48
N SER A 67 -6.34 2.92 -6.64
CA SER A 67 -5.00 2.35 -6.73
C SER A 67 -4.18 3.13 -7.75
N ASN A 68 -2.85 3.10 -7.60
CA ASN A 68 -1.93 3.80 -8.49
C ASN A 68 -0.64 2.99 -8.62
N ASP A 69 -0.29 2.65 -9.85
CA ASP A 69 0.93 1.89 -10.15
C ASP A 69 2.19 2.76 -10.14
N ASP A 70 2.05 4.07 -10.15
CA ASP A 70 3.17 5.05 -10.13
C ASP A 70 4.32 4.66 -11.05
N GLY A 71 4.01 4.36 -12.31
CA GLY A 71 5.00 4.04 -13.33
C GLY A 71 5.40 2.58 -13.42
N GLU A 72 4.96 1.71 -12.52
CA GLU A 72 5.12 0.26 -12.70
C GLU A 72 4.21 -0.21 -13.83
N PRO A 73 4.49 -1.36 -14.46
CA PRO A 73 3.59 -1.87 -15.51
C PRO A 73 2.15 -2.02 -15.01
N GLY A 74 1.19 -1.72 -15.87
CA GLY A 74 -0.23 -1.67 -15.51
C GLY A 74 -0.72 -2.92 -14.78
N GLY A 75 -1.32 -2.71 -13.61
CA GLY A 75 -1.88 -3.79 -12.80
C GLY A 75 -0.90 -4.56 -11.93
N THR A 76 0.39 -4.17 -11.91
CA THR A 76 1.40 -4.95 -11.19
C THR A 76 1.71 -4.45 -9.78
N ALA A 77 1.23 -3.28 -9.42
CA ALA A 77 1.54 -2.67 -8.12
C ALA A 77 0.31 -2.18 -7.38
N GLY A 78 -0.40 -1.20 -7.92
CA GLY A 78 -1.55 -0.60 -7.25
C GLY A 78 -2.66 -1.60 -6.92
N ASN A 79 -3.07 -2.42 -7.88
CA ASN A 79 -4.09 -3.44 -7.64
C ASN A 79 -3.66 -4.48 -6.61
N PRO A 80 -2.45 -5.04 -6.66
CA PRO A 80 -1.99 -5.95 -5.60
C PRO A 80 -2.04 -5.33 -4.20
N ILE A 81 -1.69 -4.04 -4.07
CA ILE A 81 -1.80 -3.33 -2.80
C ILE A 81 -3.27 -3.23 -2.37
N LEU A 82 -4.15 -2.82 -3.29
CA LEU A 82 -5.59 -2.71 -3.02
C LEU A 82 -6.18 -4.05 -2.59
N GLU A 83 -5.86 -5.12 -3.29
CA GLU A 83 -6.34 -6.46 -2.95
C GLU A 83 -5.85 -6.91 -1.58
N ALA A 84 -4.62 -6.56 -1.19
CA ALA A 84 -4.11 -6.87 0.14
C ALA A 84 -4.96 -6.21 1.23
N ILE A 85 -5.34 -4.93 1.04
CA ILE A 85 -6.22 -4.22 1.98
C ILE A 85 -7.56 -4.94 2.09
N LYS A 86 -8.15 -5.31 0.95
CA LYS A 86 -9.46 -5.97 0.89
C LYS A 86 -9.40 -7.36 1.53
N GLN A 87 -8.34 -8.12 1.28
CA GLN A 87 -8.17 -9.46 1.86
C GLN A 87 -8.02 -9.42 3.38
N HIS A 88 -7.46 -8.33 3.92
CA HIS A 88 -7.38 -8.15 5.37
C HIS A 88 -8.69 -7.63 5.97
N GLY A 89 -9.70 -7.38 5.15
CA GLY A 89 -11.02 -6.92 5.61
C GLY A 89 -11.00 -5.52 6.20
N LEU A 90 -10.06 -4.66 5.76
CA LEU A 90 -9.87 -3.32 6.32
C LEU A 90 -10.51 -2.26 5.45
N THR A 91 -10.92 -1.16 6.08
CA THR A 91 -11.36 0.07 5.43
C THR A 91 -10.79 1.27 6.18
N ASN A 92 -10.93 2.46 5.58
CA ASN A 92 -10.38 3.71 6.11
C ASN A 92 -8.87 3.59 6.32
N VAL A 93 -8.20 3.07 5.29
CA VAL A 93 -6.76 2.85 5.32
C VAL A 93 -6.14 3.18 3.96
N VAL A 94 -4.94 3.75 3.99
CA VAL A 94 -4.10 3.96 2.82
C VAL A 94 -2.79 3.19 3.00
N VAL A 95 -2.31 2.59 1.93
CA VAL A 95 -1.02 1.90 1.91
C VAL A 95 -0.20 2.46 0.76
N VAL A 96 1.05 2.82 1.04
CA VAL A 96 2.04 3.17 0.01
C VAL A 96 3.15 2.16 0.08
N VAL A 97 3.54 1.59 -1.07
CA VAL A 97 4.72 0.72 -1.16
C VAL A 97 5.73 1.42 -2.05
N THR A 98 6.85 1.78 -1.45
CA THR A 98 7.99 2.42 -2.12
C THR A 98 8.95 1.34 -2.58
N ARG A 99 9.43 1.43 -3.83
CA ARG A 99 10.38 0.46 -4.36
C ARG A 99 11.66 1.12 -4.83
N TYR A 100 12.79 0.59 -4.34
CA TYR A 100 14.12 0.88 -4.85
C TYR A 100 14.58 -0.31 -5.70
N PHE A 101 14.78 -0.07 -6.99
CA PHE A 101 15.19 -1.12 -7.94
C PHE A 101 16.66 -1.50 -7.72
N GLY A 102 16.94 -2.80 -7.67
CA GLY A 102 18.30 -3.30 -7.43
C GLY A 102 19.03 -3.85 -8.65
N GLY A 103 18.53 -3.57 -9.85
CA GLY A 103 19.19 -3.99 -11.10
C GLY A 103 18.72 -5.33 -11.66
N ILE A 104 17.89 -6.07 -10.93
CA ILE A 104 17.34 -7.35 -11.39
C ILE A 104 15.84 -7.19 -11.58
N LYS A 105 15.36 -7.49 -12.79
CA LYS A 105 13.91 -7.41 -13.09
C LYS A 105 13.18 -8.57 -12.46
N LEU A 106 12.01 -8.28 -11.87
CA LEU A 106 11.17 -9.29 -11.27
C LEU A 106 10.16 -9.92 -12.23
N GLY A 107 9.85 -9.21 -13.33
CA GLY A 107 8.77 -9.58 -14.22
C GLY A 107 7.40 -9.24 -13.62
N ALA A 108 6.33 -9.31 -14.42
CA ALA A 108 5.00 -8.92 -13.99
C ALA A 108 4.51 -9.76 -12.79
N GLY A 109 4.63 -11.08 -12.86
CA GLY A 109 4.23 -11.96 -11.78
C GLY A 109 5.01 -11.73 -10.49
N GLY A 110 6.33 -11.49 -10.62
CA GLY A 110 7.17 -11.18 -9.47
C GLY A 110 6.81 -9.87 -8.81
N LEU A 111 6.49 -8.83 -9.62
CA LEU A 111 6.04 -7.55 -9.10
C LEU A 111 4.73 -7.67 -8.34
N ILE A 112 3.75 -8.36 -8.91
CA ILE A 112 2.45 -8.58 -8.28
C ILE A 112 2.65 -9.21 -6.90
N ARG A 113 3.43 -10.28 -6.82
CA ARG A 113 3.69 -10.98 -5.56
C ARG A 113 4.44 -10.10 -4.56
N ALA A 114 5.44 -9.33 -5.02
CA ALA A 114 6.24 -8.47 -4.15
C ALA A 114 5.40 -7.34 -3.55
N TYR A 115 4.59 -6.65 -4.35
CA TYR A 115 3.74 -5.58 -3.86
C TYR A 115 2.65 -6.10 -2.93
N SER A 116 2.01 -7.23 -3.28
CA SER A 116 1.00 -7.85 -2.43
C SER A 116 1.58 -8.27 -1.08
N HIS A 117 2.73 -8.95 -1.11
CA HIS A 117 3.39 -9.43 0.10
C HIS A 117 3.83 -8.26 1.01
N THR A 118 4.46 -7.24 0.43
CA THR A 118 4.95 -6.09 1.20
C THR A 118 3.79 -5.31 1.82
N ALA A 119 2.72 -5.10 1.06
CA ALA A 119 1.52 -4.43 1.58
C ALA A 119 0.94 -5.22 2.76
N SER A 120 0.86 -6.54 2.64
CA SER A 120 0.35 -7.40 3.72
C SER A 120 1.24 -7.31 4.96
N LEU A 121 2.56 -7.31 4.80
CA LEU A 121 3.48 -7.14 5.93
C LEU A 121 3.25 -5.80 6.64
N GLY A 122 3.04 -4.72 5.88
CA GLY A 122 2.75 -3.41 6.45
C GLY A 122 1.44 -3.39 7.23
N LEU A 123 0.41 -4.01 6.68
CA LEU A 123 -0.90 -4.10 7.34
C LEU A 123 -0.83 -4.96 8.60
N GLU A 124 -0.08 -6.06 8.56
CA GLU A 124 0.09 -6.96 9.73
C GLU A 124 0.92 -6.31 10.83
N ALA A 125 1.79 -5.36 10.49
CA ALA A 125 2.58 -4.62 11.47
C ALA A 125 1.78 -3.56 12.21
N THR A 126 0.53 -3.35 11.85
CA THR A 126 -0.34 -2.28 12.37
C THR A 126 -1.48 -2.91 13.17
N PRO A 127 -1.71 -2.50 14.44
CA PRO A 127 -2.86 -3.00 15.18
C PRO A 127 -4.18 -2.66 14.50
N CYS A 128 -5.12 -3.60 14.54
CA CYS A 128 -6.46 -3.41 13.97
C CYS A 128 -7.45 -2.97 15.02
N LEU A 129 -8.39 -2.12 14.61
CA LEU A 129 -9.58 -1.74 15.38
C LEU A 129 -10.83 -2.28 14.70
N GLU A 130 -11.76 -2.72 15.50
CA GLU A 130 -13.08 -3.14 15.03
C GLU A 130 -14.16 -2.20 15.54
#